data_5dc0411a0041ffa1158cfd94aa5ce291
#
_entry.id   5dc0411a0041ffa1158cfd94aa5ce291
#
_cell.length_a   1.000
_cell.length_b   1.000
_cell.length_c   1.000
_cell.angle_alpha   90.00
_cell.angle_beta   90.00
_cell.angle_gamma   90.00
#
_symmetry.space_group_name_H-M   'P 1'
#
loop_
_entity.id
_entity.type
_entity.pdbx_description
1 polymer ?
#
loop_
_entity_poly.entity_id
_entity_poly.type
_entity_poly.pdbx_seq_one_letter_code
_entity_poly.pdbx_strand_id
1 'polypeptide(L)'
;MTSLSPIGQLRAFALKSIAAERYPNDHHVFKVFECEVCADVFFRITIEHHTGSTENDFKGVIRGQCVACGHRQTLFSFTGEHRSFVREEIPVCECGSDHFLAGVCERIEGERGLAGFFDEGVVVGDCCHCGRGRVFAYTD
;
A
#
# COMPACT_ATOMS: atom_id res chain seq x y z
N MET A 1 2.36 29.11 -1.74
CA MET A 1 2.27 27.70 -2.11
C MET A 1 1.85 26.88 -0.92
N THR A 2 0.73 26.20 -1.05
CA THR A 2 0.30 25.27 -0.02
C THR A 2 1.00 23.94 -0.26
N SER A 3 1.80 23.48 0.70
CA SER A 3 2.37 22.15 0.66
C SER A 3 1.28 21.13 0.99
N LEU A 4 1.32 20.00 0.33
CA LEU A 4 0.42 18.88 0.64
C LEU A 4 0.71 18.35 2.03
N SER A 5 -0.32 17.89 2.73
CA SER A 5 -0.16 17.14 3.97
C SER A 5 0.60 15.84 3.67
N PRO A 6 1.19 15.17 4.67
CA PRO A 6 1.82 13.87 4.45
C PRO A 6 0.89 12.85 3.78
N ILE A 7 -0.37 12.81 4.18
CA ILE A 7 -1.37 11.92 3.56
C ILE A 7 -1.64 12.34 2.11
N GLY A 8 -1.71 13.64 1.84
CA GLY A 8 -1.89 14.16 0.48
C GLY A 8 -0.72 13.83 -0.42
N GLN A 9 0.50 13.89 0.10
CA GLN A 9 1.70 13.51 -0.64
C GLN A 9 1.69 12.02 -0.98
N LEU A 10 1.31 11.17 -0.04
CA LEU A 10 1.22 9.73 -0.24
C LEU A 10 0.15 9.40 -1.30
N ARG A 11 -1.00 10.07 -1.22
CA ARG A 11 -2.07 9.90 -2.21
C ARG A 11 -1.59 10.27 -3.61
N ALA A 12 -0.91 11.42 -3.75
CA ALA A 12 -0.38 11.86 -5.03
C ALA A 12 0.64 10.84 -5.59
N PHE A 13 1.50 10.32 -4.75
CA PHE A 13 2.46 9.29 -5.13
C PHE A 13 1.76 8.01 -5.59
N ALA A 14 0.71 7.57 -4.88
CA ALA A 14 -0.06 6.40 -5.24
C ALA A 14 -0.76 6.55 -6.59
N LEU A 15 -1.40 7.70 -6.82
CA LEU A 15 -2.08 7.98 -8.09
C LEU A 15 -1.11 8.00 -9.26
N LYS A 16 0.08 8.53 -9.05
CA LYS A 16 1.14 8.52 -10.06
C LYS A 16 1.63 7.09 -10.33
N SER A 17 1.79 6.30 -9.28
CA SER A 17 2.27 4.92 -9.38
C SER A 17 1.31 4.03 -10.18
N ILE A 18 0.00 4.29 -10.05
CA ILE A 18 -1.02 3.55 -10.79
C ILE A 18 -1.35 4.18 -12.16
N ALA A 19 -0.63 5.26 -12.52
CA ALA A 19 -0.83 6.00 -13.77
C ALA A 19 -2.29 6.45 -13.98
N ALA A 20 -2.89 7.02 -12.93
CA ALA A 20 -4.31 7.40 -12.91
C ALA A 20 -4.70 8.33 -14.07
N GLU A 21 -3.81 9.16 -14.55
CA GLU A 21 -4.03 10.08 -15.66
C GLU A 21 -4.36 9.39 -16.99
N ARG A 22 -3.98 8.11 -17.12
CA ARG A 22 -4.29 7.32 -18.33
C ARG A 22 -5.70 6.78 -18.34
N TYR A 23 -6.39 6.86 -17.21
CA TYR A 23 -7.72 6.27 -17.03
C TYR A 23 -8.68 7.29 -16.43
N PRO A 24 -8.94 8.41 -17.16
CA PRO A 24 -9.71 9.52 -16.58
C PRO A 24 -11.16 9.17 -16.26
N ASN A 25 -11.70 8.12 -16.88
CA ASN A 25 -13.08 7.69 -16.66
C ASN A 25 -13.21 6.61 -15.58
N ASP A 26 -12.09 6.14 -15.04
CA ASP A 26 -12.09 5.13 -14.00
C ASP A 26 -12.09 5.78 -12.63
N HIS A 27 -12.63 5.06 -11.66
CA HIS A 27 -12.57 5.50 -10.27
C HIS A 27 -11.24 5.09 -9.64
N HIS A 28 -10.64 6.02 -8.90
CA HIS A 28 -9.42 5.76 -8.14
C HIS A 28 -9.72 6.03 -6.68
N VAL A 29 -9.66 4.98 -5.88
CA VAL A 29 -9.93 5.05 -4.44
C VAL A 29 -8.62 4.93 -3.69
N PHE A 30 -8.32 5.90 -2.83
CA PHE A 30 -7.14 5.88 -1.99
C PHE A 30 -7.55 5.80 -0.53
N LYS A 31 -6.87 4.92 0.22
CA LYS A 31 -7.12 4.74 1.64
C LYS A 31 -5.80 4.64 2.39
N VAL A 32 -5.63 5.43 3.44
CA VAL A 32 -4.52 5.31 4.38
C VAL A 32 -4.84 4.22 5.37
N PHE A 33 -3.85 3.39 5.69
CA PHE A 33 -4.00 2.39 6.74
C PHE A 33 -3.91 3.05 8.10
N GLU A 34 -4.80 2.66 8.99
CA GLU A 34 -4.84 3.13 10.38
C GLU A 34 -4.75 1.94 11.32
N CYS A 35 -4.09 2.15 12.45
CA CYS A 35 -4.06 1.14 13.50
C CYS A 35 -5.47 0.92 14.03
N GLU A 36 -5.91 -0.33 14.04
CA GLU A 36 -7.25 -0.69 14.49
C GLU A 36 -7.45 -0.53 16.02
N VAL A 37 -6.35 -0.31 16.75
CA VAL A 37 -6.38 -0.13 18.21
C VAL A 37 -6.29 1.34 18.60
N CYS A 38 -5.30 2.10 18.07
CA CYS A 38 -5.05 3.48 18.48
C CYS A 38 -5.27 4.52 17.38
N ALA A 39 -5.61 4.08 16.17
CA ALA A 39 -5.84 4.93 14.99
C ALA A 39 -4.59 5.68 14.47
N ASP A 40 -3.39 5.37 14.96
CA ASP A 40 -2.16 5.92 14.41
C ASP A 40 -1.93 5.38 13.00
N VAL A 41 -1.19 6.12 12.18
CA VAL A 41 -1.01 5.82 10.75
C VAL A 41 0.42 5.42 10.39
N PHE A 42 1.32 5.32 11.36
CA PHE A 42 2.71 4.94 11.11
C PHE A 42 2.96 3.49 11.50
N PHE A 43 3.58 2.75 10.59
CA PHE A 43 3.78 1.31 10.75
C PHE A 43 5.19 0.89 10.39
N ARG A 44 5.67 -0.16 11.05
CA ARG A 44 6.72 -1.01 10.53
C ARG A 44 6.06 -2.04 9.65
N ILE A 45 6.60 -2.22 8.45
CA ILE A 45 5.96 -3.04 7.41
C ILE A 45 6.69 -4.38 7.29
N THR A 46 5.92 -5.45 7.14
CA THR A 46 6.41 -6.77 6.78
C THR A 46 5.63 -7.24 5.56
N ILE A 47 6.35 -7.61 4.51
CA ILE A 47 5.75 -8.10 3.28
C ILE A 47 6.04 -9.59 3.16
N GLU A 48 4.97 -10.38 3.19
CA GLU A 48 5.05 -11.84 3.05
C GLU A 48 4.71 -12.19 1.60
N HIS A 49 5.69 -12.67 0.85
CA HIS A 49 5.52 -13.07 -0.54
C HIS A 49 5.11 -14.53 -0.63
N HIS A 50 4.09 -14.81 -1.42
CA HIS A 50 3.59 -16.16 -1.66
C HIS A 50 3.92 -16.62 -3.06
N THR A 51 3.71 -17.91 -3.33
CA THR A 51 3.94 -18.50 -4.65
C THR A 51 3.20 -17.74 -5.73
N GLY A 52 3.90 -17.46 -6.83
CA GLY A 52 3.34 -16.74 -7.97
C GLY A 52 3.44 -15.23 -7.87
N SER A 53 3.94 -14.70 -6.76
CA SER A 53 4.15 -13.25 -6.63
C SER A 53 5.24 -12.77 -7.57
N THR A 54 4.95 -11.71 -8.31
CA THR A 54 5.91 -11.04 -9.18
C THR A 54 5.89 -9.55 -8.89
N GLU A 55 6.84 -8.83 -9.46
CA GLU A 55 6.93 -7.38 -9.32
C GLU A 55 5.66 -6.66 -9.77
N ASN A 56 5.00 -7.18 -10.81
CA ASN A 56 3.81 -6.56 -11.40
C ASN A 56 2.50 -7.21 -10.94
N ASP A 57 2.57 -8.28 -10.18
CA ASP A 57 1.39 -9.02 -9.73
C ASP A 57 1.70 -9.67 -8.37
N PHE A 58 1.52 -8.90 -7.34
CA PHE A 58 1.81 -9.32 -5.98
C PHE A 58 0.85 -10.40 -5.50
N LYS A 59 1.39 -11.44 -4.90
CA LYS A 59 0.63 -12.45 -4.16
C LYS A 59 1.24 -12.56 -2.77
N GLY A 60 0.45 -12.29 -1.76
CA GLY A 60 0.94 -12.37 -0.39
C GLY A 60 0.14 -11.54 0.58
N VAL A 61 0.78 -11.20 1.69
CA VAL A 61 0.18 -10.44 2.78
C VAL A 61 1.13 -9.34 3.21
N ILE A 62 0.59 -8.15 3.39
CA ILE A 62 1.32 -7.02 3.96
C ILE A 62 0.79 -6.79 5.36
N ARG A 63 1.68 -6.89 6.34
CA ARG A 63 1.37 -6.67 7.75
C ARG A 63 2.04 -5.41 8.25
N GLY A 64 1.41 -4.77 9.20
CA GLY A 64 1.96 -3.60 9.86
C GLY A 64 1.98 -3.77 11.37
N GLN A 65 3.04 -3.27 11.99
CA GLN A 65 3.11 -3.10 13.43
C GLN A 65 3.06 -1.62 13.72
N CYS A 66 2.03 -1.20 14.45
CA CYS A 66 1.87 0.21 14.81
C CYS A 66 3.06 0.71 15.62
N VAL A 67 3.64 1.81 15.17
CA VAL A 67 4.79 2.42 15.85
C VAL A 67 4.40 2.95 17.23
N ALA A 68 3.18 3.46 17.37
CA ALA A 68 2.72 4.08 18.62
C ALA A 68 2.36 3.06 19.70
N CYS A 69 1.60 2.01 19.35
CA CYS A 69 1.10 1.08 20.37
C CYS A 69 1.63 -0.35 20.25
N GLY A 70 2.33 -0.67 19.16
CA GLY A 70 2.91 -1.99 18.95
C GLY A 70 1.94 -3.06 18.43
N HIS A 71 0.67 -2.70 18.22
CA HIS A 71 -0.31 -3.65 17.71
C HIS A 71 0.05 -4.11 16.29
N ARG A 72 -0.11 -5.40 16.04
CA ARG A 72 0.14 -5.99 14.71
C ARG A 72 -1.19 -6.30 14.03
N GLN A 73 -1.26 -5.97 12.74
CA GLN A 73 -2.47 -6.22 11.95
C GLN A 73 -2.12 -6.48 10.49
N THR A 74 -3.03 -7.13 9.78
CA THR A 74 -2.94 -7.26 8.34
C THR A 74 -3.43 -5.97 7.72
N LEU A 75 -2.59 -5.36 6.86
CA LEU A 75 -2.95 -4.14 6.14
C LEU A 75 -3.57 -4.47 4.78
N PHE A 76 -2.99 -5.43 4.08
CA PHE A 76 -3.41 -5.79 2.73
C PHE A 76 -3.13 -7.25 2.49
N SER A 77 -4.06 -7.94 1.81
CA SER A 77 -3.90 -9.34 1.47
C SER A 77 -4.42 -9.57 0.06
N PHE A 78 -3.58 -10.17 -0.78
CA PHE A 78 -3.96 -10.58 -2.13
C PHE A 78 -3.33 -11.93 -2.41
N THR A 79 -4.11 -12.98 -2.25
CA THR A 79 -3.63 -14.35 -2.32
C THR A 79 -4.27 -15.11 -3.46
N GLY A 80 -3.46 -15.90 -4.18
CA GLY A 80 -3.95 -16.80 -5.22
C GLY A 80 -4.49 -18.09 -4.63
N GLU A 81 -4.91 -19.00 -5.51
CA GLU A 81 -5.47 -20.29 -5.12
C GLU A 81 -4.46 -21.20 -4.40
N HIS A 82 -3.20 -21.07 -4.77
CA HIS A 82 -2.11 -21.87 -4.20
C HIS A 82 -1.22 -21.00 -3.33
N ARG A 83 -1.53 -20.97 -2.05
CA ARG A 83 -0.80 -20.17 -1.07
C ARG A 83 0.35 -20.96 -0.51
N SER A 84 1.57 -20.58 -0.86
CA SER A 84 2.74 -21.10 -0.17
C SER A 84 3.66 -19.94 0.12
N PHE A 85 4.04 -19.80 1.37
CA PHE A 85 5.02 -18.80 1.78
C PHE A 85 6.33 -19.04 1.03
N VAL A 86 6.89 -17.99 0.46
CA VAL A 86 8.18 -18.03 -0.25
C VAL A 86 9.24 -17.27 0.52
N ARG A 87 8.97 -16.02 0.85
CA ARG A 87 9.93 -15.18 1.57
C ARG A 87 9.25 -14.01 2.26
N GLU A 88 9.96 -13.45 3.23
CA GLU A 88 9.55 -12.25 3.95
C GLU A 88 10.48 -11.11 3.59
N GLU A 89 9.91 -9.94 3.42
CA GLU A 89 10.65 -8.73 3.15
C GLU A 89 10.28 -7.68 4.19
N ILE A 90 11.30 -7.02 4.77
CA ILE A 90 11.07 -5.94 5.73
C ILE A 90 11.64 -4.66 5.12
N PRO A 91 10.79 -3.78 4.57
CA PRO A 91 11.26 -2.56 3.95
C PRO A 91 11.98 -1.64 4.94
N VAL A 92 13.12 -1.13 4.51
CA VAL A 92 13.87 -0.11 5.25
C VAL A 92 14.21 0.99 4.24
N CYS A 93 13.95 2.23 4.60
CA CYS A 93 14.28 3.36 3.75
C CYS A 93 15.79 3.53 3.66
N GLU A 94 16.27 4.08 2.55
CA GLU A 94 17.69 4.38 2.36
C GLU A 94 18.25 5.28 3.47
N CYS A 95 17.39 6.08 4.10
CA CYS A 95 17.79 6.92 5.25
C CYS A 95 17.94 6.12 6.55
N GLY A 96 17.62 4.82 6.54
CA GLY A 96 17.72 3.93 7.69
C GLY A 96 16.44 3.77 8.51
N SER A 97 15.39 4.53 8.22
CA SER A 97 14.12 4.41 8.95
C SER A 97 13.30 3.22 8.44
N ASP A 98 12.64 2.53 9.36
CA ASP A 98 11.69 1.45 9.06
C ASP A 98 10.24 1.84 9.38
N HIS A 99 9.98 3.12 9.61
CA HIS A 99 8.64 3.64 9.90
C HIS A 99 8.03 4.27 8.66
N PHE A 100 6.83 3.84 8.30
CA PHE A 100 6.16 4.29 7.08
C PHE A 100 4.72 4.71 7.33
N LEU A 101 4.32 5.78 6.64
CA LEU A 101 2.93 6.09 6.41
C LEU A 101 2.52 5.28 5.18
N ALA A 102 1.54 4.41 5.29
CA ALA A 102 1.19 3.48 4.22
C ALA A 102 -0.27 3.59 3.82
N GLY A 103 -0.54 3.27 2.57
CA GLY A 103 -1.90 3.29 2.04
C GLY A 103 -2.02 2.44 0.77
N VAL A 104 -3.24 2.30 0.31
CA VAL A 104 -3.56 1.55 -0.91
C VAL A 104 -4.38 2.42 -1.84
N CYS A 105 -4.04 2.36 -3.14
CA CYS A 105 -4.84 2.99 -4.19
C CYS A 105 -5.33 1.89 -5.12
N GLU A 106 -6.63 1.89 -5.40
CA GLU A 106 -7.26 0.92 -6.29
C GLU A 106 -7.93 1.64 -7.45
N ARG A 107 -7.79 1.08 -8.65
CA ARG A 107 -8.48 1.55 -9.85
C ARG A 107 -9.65 0.62 -10.14
N ILE A 108 -10.82 1.18 -10.27
CA ILE A 108 -12.04 0.45 -10.59
C ILE A 108 -12.50 0.90 -11.97
N GLU A 109 -12.61 -0.05 -12.90
CA GLU A 109 -12.93 0.24 -14.29
C GLU A 109 -14.36 0.73 -14.46
N GLY A 110 -14.51 1.89 -15.10
CA GLY A 110 -15.80 2.45 -15.55
C GLY A 110 -16.77 2.75 -14.42
N GLU A 111 -18.04 2.91 -14.80
CA GLU A 111 -19.12 3.24 -13.89
C GLU A 111 -19.65 2.05 -13.10
N ARG A 112 -19.09 0.88 -13.32
CA ARG A 112 -19.66 -0.35 -12.79
C ARG A 112 -19.58 -0.48 -11.29
N GLY A 113 -18.73 0.26 -10.61
CA GLY A 113 -18.73 0.33 -9.15
C GLY A 113 -19.08 -0.98 -8.43
N LEU A 114 -18.71 -2.12 -8.99
CA LEU A 114 -19.00 -3.40 -8.35
C LEU A 114 -18.18 -3.48 -7.09
N ALA A 115 -18.85 -3.39 -5.96
CA ALA A 115 -18.22 -3.46 -4.67
C ALA A 115 -17.33 -4.71 -4.57
N GLY A 116 -16.06 -4.51 -4.25
CA GLY A 116 -15.13 -5.59 -4.04
C GLY A 116 -14.26 -5.98 -5.23
N PHE A 117 -14.46 -5.40 -6.40
CA PHE A 117 -13.62 -5.68 -7.56
C PHE A 117 -12.77 -4.46 -7.91
N PHE A 118 -11.48 -4.67 -8.08
CA PHE A 118 -10.60 -3.65 -8.61
C PHE A 118 -9.78 -4.26 -9.75
N ASP A 119 -9.49 -3.44 -10.77
CA ASP A 119 -8.69 -3.89 -11.91
C ASP A 119 -7.21 -3.83 -11.62
N GLU A 120 -6.81 -2.88 -10.81
CA GLU A 120 -5.43 -2.61 -10.51
C GLU A 120 -5.32 -1.99 -9.13
N GLY A 121 -4.31 -2.37 -8.38
CA GLY A 121 -4.07 -1.82 -7.05
C GLY A 121 -2.60 -1.63 -6.78
N VAL A 122 -2.28 -0.64 -5.97
CA VAL A 122 -0.90 -0.38 -5.52
C VAL A 122 -0.91 -0.08 -4.03
N VAL A 123 0.00 -0.73 -3.31
CA VAL A 123 0.24 -0.42 -1.90
C VAL A 123 1.53 0.37 -1.84
N VAL A 124 1.45 1.54 -1.25
CA VAL A 124 2.56 2.50 -1.21
C VAL A 124 2.85 2.92 0.22
N GLY A 125 4.04 3.45 0.42
CA GLY A 125 4.43 4.04 1.68
C GLY A 125 5.39 5.19 1.50
N ASP A 126 5.31 6.16 2.41
CA ASP A 126 6.27 7.23 2.52
C ASP A 126 7.05 7.05 3.81
N CYS A 127 8.37 7.15 3.75
CA CYS A 127 9.19 7.14 4.94
C CYS A 127 8.80 8.30 5.85
N CYS A 128 8.50 8.03 7.11
CA CYS A 128 8.09 9.09 8.03
C CYS A 128 9.24 10.03 8.40
N HIS A 129 10.48 9.63 8.14
CA HIS A 129 11.65 10.45 8.46
C HIS A 129 12.06 11.37 7.29
N CYS A 130 12.21 10.82 6.09
CA CYS A 130 12.68 11.60 4.93
C CYS A 130 11.61 11.89 3.88
N GLY A 131 10.42 11.29 4.00
CA GLY A 131 9.31 11.51 3.07
C GLY A 131 9.42 10.81 1.73
N ARG A 132 10.46 9.99 1.54
CA ARG A 132 10.62 9.27 0.27
C ARG A 132 9.54 8.22 0.10
N GLY A 133 8.85 8.26 -1.05
CA GLY A 133 7.82 7.29 -1.40
C GLY A 133 8.39 6.03 -2.02
N ARG A 134 7.70 4.92 -1.82
CA ARG A 134 8.02 3.65 -2.48
C ARG A 134 6.78 2.80 -2.65
N VAL A 135 6.83 1.92 -3.64
CA VAL A 135 5.77 0.93 -3.87
C VAL A 135 6.13 -0.33 -3.11
N PHE A 136 5.23 -0.80 -2.26
CA PHE A 136 5.40 -2.08 -1.55
C PHE A 136 4.85 -3.25 -2.36
N ALA A 137 3.75 -3.04 -3.06
CA ALA A 137 3.13 -4.09 -3.85
C ALA A 137 2.30 -3.48 -4.98
N TYR A 138 2.24 -4.19 -6.10
CA TYR A 138 1.42 -3.83 -7.24
C TYR A 138 0.62 -5.06 -7.66
N THR A 139 -0.69 -4.90 -7.84
CA THR A 139 -1.58 -5.97 -8.29
C THR A 139 -2.27 -5.58 -9.58
N ASP A 140 -2.39 -6.52 -10.48
CA ASP A 140 -3.04 -6.30 -11.77
C ASP A 140 -4.19 -7.29 -11.97
#